data_b71f5a5eefeeb25c2342f0223344b80e
#
_entry.id   b71f5a5eefeeb25c2342f0223344b80e
#
_cell.length_a   1.000
_cell.length_b   1.000
_cell.length_c   1.000
_cell.angle_alpha   90.00
_cell.angle_beta   90.00
_cell.angle_gamma   90.00
#
_symmetry.space_group_name_H-M   'P 1'
#
loop_
_entity.id
_entity.type
_entity.pdbx_description
1 polymer ?
#
loop_
_entity_poly.entity_id
_entity_poly.type
_entity_poly.pdbx_seq_one_letter_code
_entity_poly.pdbx_strand_id
1 'polypeptide(L)'
;DAATLEDTCRAGKMLSGWTGDRDNTDSILCTMDVETGEETVLHEFPGIIEAPNWLNDGNTLLYNADGKIYRYEIDKDHVEQVDTGFCVQCNNDHVPSPDNQLLAVSCMPPELTDGTYESHIYVLPMTGGEPKDLTGPGLSYLHGWSPDGKELAYCAFRKKPEEETMRIEICTIPSDGGEETCLTDGKGYNDGPEYSPDGKHIWFNSTRSGLMQVWRMNRDGSGLTQMTDFDANNWFGHVSPDGKHVIYLTFAKGELEPNEHLPNMYVSLGMMDYDGQNKKKVLDLFGGQGSINVNSWAPDSRRIA
;
A
#
# COMPACT_ATOMS: atom_id res chain seq x y z
N ASP A 1 14.34 -18.35 12.31
CA ASP A 1 13.64 -18.77 13.52
C ASP A 1 12.30 -18.05 13.64
N ALA A 2 11.16 -18.78 13.52
CA ALA A 2 9.82 -18.20 13.62
C ALA A 2 9.57 -17.51 14.99
N ALA A 3 10.32 -17.88 16.03
CA ALA A 3 10.27 -17.24 17.34
C ALA A 3 10.62 -15.74 17.33
N THR A 4 11.34 -15.29 16.32
CA THR A 4 11.84 -13.91 16.29
C THR A 4 10.84 -12.88 15.73
N LEU A 5 9.89 -13.27 14.86
CA LEU A 5 8.83 -12.36 14.39
C LEU A 5 7.85 -12.02 15.54
N GLU A 6 7.46 -13.02 16.33
CA GLU A 6 6.60 -12.79 17.50
C GLU A 6 7.28 -11.97 18.61
N ASP A 7 8.58 -12.21 18.85
CA ASP A 7 9.29 -11.57 19.97
C ASP A 7 9.57 -10.09 19.71
N THR A 8 9.81 -9.71 18.48
CA THR A 8 10.08 -8.29 18.11
C THR A 8 8.81 -7.46 18.18
N CYS A 9 7.70 -7.99 17.69
CA CYS A 9 6.41 -7.30 17.79
C CYS A 9 5.90 -7.21 19.25
N ARG A 10 6.30 -8.11 20.15
CA ARG A 10 6.00 -7.98 21.59
C ARG A 10 6.68 -6.77 22.24
N ALA A 11 7.85 -6.35 21.76
CA ALA A 11 8.49 -5.11 22.23
C ALA A 11 7.64 -3.88 21.87
N GLY A 12 6.96 -3.89 20.71
CA GLY A 12 6.01 -2.86 20.31
C GLY A 12 4.81 -2.70 21.22
N LYS A 13 4.36 -3.81 21.82
CA LYS A 13 3.20 -3.78 22.74
C LYS A 13 3.43 -2.91 23.98
N MET A 14 4.66 -2.68 24.39
CA MET A 14 4.98 -1.79 25.52
C MET A 14 4.77 -0.30 25.18
N LEU A 15 4.68 0.04 23.89
CA LEU A 15 4.41 1.38 23.37
C LEU A 15 3.01 1.50 22.73
N SER A 16 2.21 0.45 22.74
CA SER A 16 0.89 0.37 22.12
C SER A 16 -0.19 1.26 22.77
N GLY A 17 0.12 1.96 23.82
CA GLY A 17 -0.72 3.05 24.35
C GLY A 17 -0.50 4.39 23.64
N TRP A 18 0.43 4.44 22.70
CA TRP A 18 0.74 5.66 21.96
C TRP A 18 -0.03 5.70 20.64
N THR A 19 -1.06 6.49 20.60
CA THR A 19 -1.97 6.65 19.46
C THR A 19 -1.46 7.67 18.44
N GLY A 20 -0.13 7.78 18.28
CA GLY A 20 0.50 8.63 17.30
C GLY A 20 0.06 10.08 17.38
N ASP A 21 0.73 10.83 18.24
CA ASP A 21 0.65 12.30 18.18
C ASP A 21 1.30 12.75 16.86
N ARG A 22 0.46 12.98 15.85
CA ARG A 22 0.91 13.43 14.52
C ARG A 22 1.71 14.73 14.62
N ASP A 23 1.41 15.56 15.60
CA ASP A 23 2.06 16.87 15.80
C ASP A 23 3.48 16.76 16.37
N ASN A 24 3.84 15.60 16.94
CA ASN A 24 5.17 15.36 17.54
C ASN A 24 5.90 14.15 16.90
N THR A 25 5.56 13.78 15.68
CA THR A 25 6.20 12.69 14.96
C THR A 25 7.03 13.25 13.82
N ASP A 26 8.32 12.90 13.80
CA ASP A 26 9.21 13.12 12.65
C ASP A 26 9.34 11.81 11.88
N SER A 27 9.56 11.90 10.58
CA SER A 27 9.74 10.73 9.71
C SER A 27 11.16 10.67 9.16
N ILE A 28 11.69 9.46 9.09
CA ILE A 28 12.99 9.19 8.49
C ILE A 28 12.76 8.37 7.22
N LEU A 29 13.05 8.96 6.05
CA LEU A 29 13.04 8.24 4.78
C LEU A 29 14.34 7.45 4.65
N CYS A 30 14.19 6.13 4.54
CA CYS A 30 15.32 5.21 4.42
C CYS A 30 15.16 4.32 3.19
N THR A 31 16.25 3.77 2.73
CA THR A 31 16.24 2.59 1.84
C THR A 31 16.96 1.44 2.51
N MET A 32 16.52 0.23 2.21
CA MET A 32 17.19 -1.01 2.64
C MET A 32 17.53 -1.87 1.45
N ASP A 33 18.75 -2.38 1.39
CA ASP A 33 19.16 -3.45 0.49
C ASP A 33 18.71 -4.79 1.07
N VAL A 34 17.82 -5.50 0.38
CA VAL A 34 17.20 -6.72 0.91
C VAL A 34 18.14 -7.95 0.93
N GLU A 35 19.27 -7.90 0.21
CA GLU A 35 20.27 -8.96 0.22
C GLU A 35 21.25 -8.81 1.38
N THR A 36 21.69 -7.57 1.65
CA THR A 36 22.69 -7.29 2.70
C THR A 36 22.08 -6.87 4.02
N GLY A 37 20.83 -6.35 3.99
CA GLY A 37 20.19 -5.72 5.15
C GLY A 37 20.77 -4.34 5.47
N GLU A 38 21.56 -3.74 4.58
CA GLU A 38 22.14 -2.41 4.78
C GLU A 38 21.07 -1.35 4.62
N GLU A 39 20.90 -0.54 5.65
CA GLU A 39 19.99 0.59 5.66
C GLU A 39 20.75 1.89 5.34
N THR A 40 20.13 2.75 4.53
CA THR A 40 20.64 4.07 4.20
C THR A 40 19.57 5.11 4.49
N VAL A 41 19.86 6.04 5.40
CA VAL A 41 19.01 7.22 5.64
C VAL A 41 19.18 8.17 4.46
N LEU A 42 18.08 8.54 3.83
CA LEU A 42 18.05 9.48 2.72
C LEU A 42 17.72 10.90 3.20
N HIS A 43 16.68 11.04 4.04
CA HIS A 43 16.23 12.34 4.52
C HIS A 43 15.44 12.22 5.82
N GLU A 44 15.48 13.26 6.66
CA GLU A 44 14.64 13.39 7.85
C GLU A 44 13.62 14.51 7.62
N PHE A 45 12.34 14.19 7.77
CA PHE A 45 11.24 15.12 7.58
C PHE A 45 10.62 15.51 8.92
N PRO A 46 10.36 16.79 9.15
CA PRO A 46 9.48 17.21 10.24
C PRO A 46 8.04 16.77 9.90
N GLY A 47 7.41 16.02 10.80
CA GLY A 47 6.06 15.50 10.57
C GLY A 47 6.05 14.16 9.84
N ILE A 48 4.85 13.71 9.50
CA ILE A 48 4.60 12.39 8.92
C ILE A 48 4.69 12.44 7.41
N ILE A 49 5.50 11.55 6.84
CA ILE A 49 5.43 11.14 5.44
C ILE A 49 4.98 9.68 5.37
N GLU A 50 4.30 9.30 4.29
CA GLU A 50 3.74 7.95 4.13
C GLU A 50 3.94 7.43 2.71
N ALA A 51 4.06 6.10 2.61
CA ALA A 51 3.99 5.35 1.37
C ALA A 51 5.02 5.77 0.30
N PRO A 52 6.32 5.74 0.61
CA PRO A 52 7.33 6.04 -0.39
C PRO A 52 7.30 5.00 -1.51
N ASN A 53 7.20 5.43 -2.77
CA ASN A 53 7.30 4.56 -3.92
C ASN A 53 8.21 5.14 -5.01
N TRP A 54 8.92 4.24 -5.67
CA TRP A 54 9.95 4.58 -6.64
C TRP A 54 9.37 4.93 -8.02
N LEU A 55 9.99 5.91 -8.66
CA LEU A 55 9.89 6.07 -10.11
C LEU A 55 10.91 5.18 -10.84
N ASN A 56 10.69 4.96 -12.14
CA ASN A 56 11.52 4.08 -12.97
C ASN A 56 12.96 4.58 -13.16
N ASP A 57 13.25 5.83 -12.80
CA ASP A 57 14.60 6.40 -12.86
C ASP A 57 15.54 5.84 -11.77
N GLY A 58 14.96 5.16 -10.75
CA GLY A 58 15.73 4.62 -9.63
C GLY A 58 16.38 5.68 -8.73
N ASN A 59 15.96 6.94 -8.85
CA ASN A 59 16.50 8.11 -8.16
C ASN A 59 15.41 8.98 -7.52
N THR A 60 14.16 8.83 -7.92
CA THR A 60 13.04 9.62 -7.43
C THR A 60 12.04 8.75 -6.66
N LEU A 61 11.65 9.22 -5.49
CA LEU A 61 10.57 8.66 -4.67
C LEU A 61 9.38 9.62 -4.66
N LEU A 62 8.17 9.05 -4.76
CA LEU A 62 6.94 9.76 -4.39
C LEU A 62 6.58 9.41 -2.95
N TYR A 63 5.95 10.34 -2.25
CA TYR A 63 5.38 10.10 -0.92
C TYR A 63 4.20 11.04 -0.65
N ASN A 64 3.36 10.64 0.31
CA ASN A 64 2.26 11.48 0.80
C ASN A 64 2.68 12.22 2.08
N ALA A 65 2.27 13.48 2.21
CA ALA A 65 2.33 14.25 3.44
C ALA A 65 1.18 15.28 3.46
N ASP A 66 0.47 15.38 4.57
CA ASP A 66 -0.62 16.36 4.79
C ASP A 66 -1.64 16.43 3.64
N GLY A 67 -2.03 15.26 3.11
CA GLY A 67 -3.00 15.14 2.03
C GLY A 67 -2.46 15.50 0.65
N LYS A 68 -1.18 15.74 0.49
CA LYS A 68 -0.52 16.11 -0.77
C LYS A 68 0.52 15.08 -1.16
N ILE A 69 0.85 15.06 -2.44
CA ILE A 69 1.89 14.18 -2.99
C ILE A 69 3.15 15.00 -3.27
N TYR A 70 4.27 14.44 -2.91
CA TYR A 70 5.60 15.02 -3.11
C TYR A 70 6.49 14.05 -3.86
N ARG A 71 7.49 14.58 -4.54
CA ARG A 71 8.64 13.83 -5.08
C ARG A 71 9.91 14.24 -4.34
N TYR A 72 10.76 13.26 -4.08
CA TYR A 72 12.08 13.43 -3.51
C TYR A 72 13.13 12.89 -4.47
N GLU A 73 14.00 13.77 -4.97
CA GLU A 73 15.13 13.40 -5.83
C GLU A 73 16.36 13.12 -4.97
N ILE A 74 16.80 11.86 -4.93
CA ILE A 74 17.83 11.38 -3.99
C ILE A 74 19.18 12.06 -4.21
N ASP A 75 19.67 12.12 -5.47
CA ASP A 75 20.98 12.68 -5.81
C ASP A 75 21.09 14.19 -5.59
N LYS A 76 19.97 14.88 -5.51
CA LYS A 76 19.91 16.34 -5.29
C LYS A 76 19.48 16.71 -3.87
N ASP A 77 19.05 15.73 -3.07
CA ASP A 77 18.40 15.96 -1.78
C ASP A 77 17.30 17.06 -1.91
N HIS A 78 16.43 16.87 -2.92
CA HIS A 78 15.45 17.90 -3.31
C HIS A 78 14.02 17.37 -3.23
N VAL A 79 13.17 18.15 -2.55
CA VAL A 79 11.74 17.90 -2.40
C VAL A 79 10.95 18.87 -3.26
N GLU A 80 9.98 18.36 -4.01
CA GLU A 80 9.03 19.14 -4.79
C GLU A 80 7.62 18.61 -4.62
N GLN A 81 6.63 19.47 -4.41
CA GLN A 81 5.23 19.08 -4.40
C GLN A 81 4.76 18.78 -5.83
N VAL A 82 4.09 17.65 -6.03
CA VAL A 82 3.40 17.34 -7.28
C VAL A 82 2.11 18.15 -7.36
N ASP A 83 1.87 18.80 -8.48
CA ASP A 83 0.59 19.47 -8.73
C ASP A 83 -0.51 18.42 -9.01
N THR A 84 -1.33 18.16 -8.00
CA THR A 84 -2.46 17.22 -8.08
C THR A 84 -3.81 17.94 -8.28
N GLY A 85 -3.78 19.19 -8.77
CA GLY A 85 -4.97 20.00 -8.99
C GLY A 85 -5.79 20.15 -7.69
N PHE A 86 -7.07 19.79 -7.74
CA PHE A 86 -7.94 19.85 -6.56
C PHE A 86 -7.75 18.69 -5.56
N CYS A 87 -7.00 17.64 -5.90
CA CYS A 87 -6.71 16.52 -5.01
C CYS A 87 -5.68 16.92 -3.95
N VAL A 88 -6.14 17.58 -2.89
CA VAL A 88 -5.32 18.07 -1.76
C VAL A 88 -5.67 17.43 -0.43
N GLN A 89 -6.51 16.40 -0.47
CA GLN A 89 -6.87 15.55 0.66
C GLN A 89 -6.67 14.08 0.28
N CYS A 90 -5.49 13.79 -0.29
CA CYS A 90 -5.08 12.43 -0.61
C CYS A 90 -4.74 11.67 0.66
N ASN A 91 -5.06 10.38 0.69
CA ASN A 91 -4.49 9.46 1.66
C ASN A 91 -3.12 8.93 1.18
N ASN A 92 -2.60 7.90 1.82
CA ASN A 92 -1.32 7.31 1.48
C ASN A 92 -1.33 6.37 0.25
N ASP A 93 -2.49 6.22 -0.43
CA ASP A 93 -2.61 5.37 -1.61
C ASP A 93 -2.39 6.19 -2.88
N HIS A 94 -1.16 6.21 -3.34
CA HIS A 94 -0.77 6.89 -4.58
C HIS A 94 0.22 6.01 -5.34
N VAL A 95 -0.02 5.80 -6.63
CA VAL A 95 0.79 4.89 -7.46
C VAL A 95 1.04 5.51 -8.83
N PRO A 96 2.31 5.64 -9.28
CA PRO A 96 2.63 6.02 -10.64
C PRO A 96 2.24 4.92 -11.63
N SER A 97 1.85 5.30 -12.84
CA SER A 97 1.66 4.33 -13.94
C SER A 97 2.99 3.63 -14.29
N PRO A 98 2.96 2.44 -14.90
CA PRO A 98 4.18 1.68 -15.23
C PRO A 98 5.18 2.44 -16.10
N ASP A 99 4.73 3.40 -16.90
CA ASP A 99 5.58 4.26 -17.72
C ASP A 99 5.91 5.62 -17.08
N ASN A 100 5.44 5.86 -15.84
CA ASN A 100 5.54 7.10 -15.07
C ASN A 100 4.97 8.35 -15.78
N GLN A 101 4.02 8.18 -16.73
CA GLN A 101 3.36 9.30 -17.37
C GLN A 101 2.13 9.79 -16.61
N LEU A 102 1.49 8.89 -15.85
CA LEU A 102 0.29 9.16 -15.06
C LEU A 102 0.56 8.87 -13.57
N LEU A 103 -0.19 9.55 -12.74
CA LEU A 103 -0.30 9.30 -11.31
C LEU A 103 -1.75 8.95 -10.98
N ALA A 104 -1.97 7.89 -10.23
CA ALA A 104 -3.26 7.61 -9.62
C ALA A 104 -3.19 7.87 -8.11
N VAL A 105 -4.26 8.45 -7.55
CA VAL A 105 -4.35 8.80 -6.13
C VAL A 105 -5.73 8.46 -5.59
N SER A 106 -5.80 8.09 -4.32
CA SER A 106 -7.05 8.10 -3.56
C SER A 106 -7.21 9.45 -2.87
N CYS A 107 -8.30 10.13 -3.11
CA CYS A 107 -8.52 11.47 -2.58
C CYS A 107 -9.99 11.69 -2.21
N MET A 108 -10.22 12.48 -1.18
CA MET A 108 -11.56 12.93 -0.83
C MET A 108 -12.06 13.94 -1.86
N PRO A 109 -13.29 13.78 -2.39
CA PRO A 109 -13.88 14.76 -3.31
C PRO A 109 -13.99 16.15 -2.69
N PRO A 110 -13.61 17.22 -3.40
CA PRO A 110 -13.57 18.59 -2.85
C PRO A 110 -14.97 19.18 -2.54
N GLU A 111 -16.02 18.64 -3.14
CA GLU A 111 -17.42 19.07 -2.94
C GLU A 111 -18.05 18.55 -1.66
N LEU A 112 -17.44 17.56 -0.99
CA LEU A 112 -17.96 17.02 0.25
C LEU A 112 -17.66 17.96 1.42
N THR A 113 -18.64 18.79 1.76
CA THR A 113 -18.54 19.79 2.85
C THR A 113 -19.51 19.53 4.01
N ASP A 114 -20.32 18.47 3.93
CA ASP A 114 -21.35 18.11 4.91
C ASP A 114 -20.87 17.18 6.03
N GLY A 115 -19.58 16.83 6.03
CA GLY A 115 -18.97 15.87 6.96
C GLY A 115 -19.08 14.41 6.53
N THR A 116 -19.64 14.13 5.37
CA THR A 116 -19.58 12.80 4.74
C THR A 116 -18.12 12.51 4.37
N TYR A 117 -17.67 11.28 4.63
CA TYR A 117 -16.34 10.82 4.21
C TYR A 117 -16.47 9.87 3.02
N GLU A 118 -15.84 10.22 1.92
CA GLU A 118 -15.67 9.38 0.75
C GLU A 118 -14.21 9.35 0.32
N SER A 119 -13.83 8.37 -0.48
CA SER A 119 -12.53 8.27 -1.11
C SER A 119 -12.73 7.80 -2.54
N HIS A 120 -12.35 8.63 -3.50
CA HIS A 120 -12.42 8.30 -4.91
C HIS A 120 -11.01 8.11 -5.48
N ILE A 121 -10.90 7.35 -6.55
CA ILE A 121 -9.66 7.18 -7.30
C ILE A 121 -9.63 8.17 -8.45
N TYR A 122 -8.60 9.00 -8.45
CA TYR A 122 -8.34 9.97 -9.51
C TYR A 122 -7.07 9.60 -10.28
N VAL A 123 -7.10 9.85 -11.59
CA VAL A 123 -5.92 9.73 -12.46
C VAL A 123 -5.61 11.07 -13.08
N LEU A 124 -4.34 11.46 -13.08
CA LEU A 124 -3.85 12.73 -13.62
C LEU A 124 -2.47 12.55 -14.26
N PRO A 125 -2.02 13.49 -15.12
CA PRO A 125 -0.64 13.47 -15.62
C PRO A 125 0.38 13.59 -14.48
N MET A 126 1.50 12.87 -14.56
CA MET A 126 2.61 13.00 -13.60
C MET A 126 3.21 14.41 -13.56
N THR A 127 3.05 15.18 -14.62
CA THR A 127 3.49 16.59 -14.73
C THR A 127 2.52 17.59 -14.11
N GLY A 128 1.45 17.10 -13.48
CA GLY A 128 0.34 17.89 -12.98
C GLY A 128 -0.78 18.09 -14.01
N GLY A 129 -1.94 18.48 -13.55
CA GLY A 129 -3.11 18.74 -14.38
C GLY A 129 -4.42 18.43 -13.68
N GLU A 130 -5.51 18.44 -14.43
CA GLU A 130 -6.86 18.20 -13.92
C GLU A 130 -7.06 16.70 -13.61
N PRO A 131 -7.35 16.32 -12.35
CA PRO A 131 -7.63 14.94 -11.99
C PRO A 131 -8.96 14.45 -12.59
N LYS A 132 -8.94 13.24 -13.15
CA LYS A 132 -10.12 12.55 -13.65
C LYS A 132 -10.60 11.53 -12.61
N ASP A 133 -11.83 11.67 -12.13
CA ASP A 133 -12.48 10.69 -11.26
C ASP A 133 -12.82 9.42 -12.05
N LEU A 134 -12.43 8.26 -11.51
CA LEU A 134 -12.71 6.97 -12.11
C LEU A 134 -13.81 6.18 -11.41
N THR A 135 -13.93 6.31 -10.08
CA THR A 135 -14.76 5.41 -9.27
C THR A 135 -16.10 6.02 -8.84
N GLY A 136 -16.21 7.36 -8.86
CA GLY A 136 -17.40 8.04 -8.36
C GLY A 136 -17.69 7.79 -6.87
N PRO A 137 -18.93 8.06 -6.42
CA PRO A 137 -19.29 8.03 -5.00
C PRO A 137 -19.04 6.70 -4.30
N GLY A 138 -18.52 6.77 -3.07
CA GLY A 138 -18.24 5.64 -2.20
C GLY A 138 -16.82 5.65 -1.65
N LEU A 139 -16.42 4.52 -1.06
CA LEU A 139 -15.06 4.33 -0.55
C LEU A 139 -14.28 3.43 -1.52
N SER A 140 -13.25 3.98 -2.13
CA SER A 140 -12.33 3.29 -3.03
C SER A 140 -10.91 3.70 -2.69
N TYR A 141 -10.03 2.71 -2.44
CA TYR A 141 -8.65 2.91 -2.03
C TYR A 141 -7.73 2.21 -3.03
N LEU A 142 -6.91 3.02 -3.71
CA LEU A 142 -6.02 2.58 -4.77
C LEU A 142 -4.81 1.82 -4.23
N HIS A 143 -4.40 0.74 -4.93
CA HIS A 143 -3.16 0.07 -4.58
C HIS A 143 -2.27 -0.30 -5.77
N GLY A 144 -2.79 -0.44 -6.98
CA GLY A 144 -1.92 -0.85 -8.08
C GLY A 144 -2.44 -0.60 -9.48
N TRP A 145 -1.50 -0.46 -10.41
CA TRP A 145 -1.71 -0.50 -11.85
C TRP A 145 -1.45 -1.89 -12.41
N SER A 146 -2.20 -2.31 -13.42
CA SER A 146 -1.77 -3.43 -14.24
C SER A 146 -0.47 -3.08 -14.98
N PRO A 147 0.44 -4.04 -15.23
CA PRO A 147 1.72 -3.75 -15.88
C PRO A 147 1.60 -3.20 -17.31
N ASP A 148 0.46 -3.43 -17.97
CA ASP A 148 0.14 -2.85 -19.28
C ASP A 148 -0.49 -1.44 -19.19
N GLY A 149 -0.65 -0.91 -17.97
CA GLY A 149 -1.21 0.42 -17.71
C GLY A 149 -2.70 0.58 -18.01
N LYS A 150 -3.44 -0.51 -18.24
CA LYS A 150 -4.83 -0.44 -18.71
C LYS A 150 -5.88 -0.56 -17.63
N GLU A 151 -5.51 -1.05 -16.44
CA GLU A 151 -6.41 -1.24 -15.31
C GLU A 151 -5.78 -0.78 -14.01
N LEU A 152 -6.62 -0.40 -13.07
CA LEU A 152 -6.29 -0.17 -11.68
C LEU A 152 -6.93 -1.24 -10.81
N ALA A 153 -6.20 -1.68 -9.78
CA ALA A 153 -6.72 -2.54 -8.73
C ALA A 153 -6.83 -1.73 -7.43
N TYR A 154 -7.91 -1.93 -6.70
CA TYR A 154 -8.21 -1.16 -5.51
C TYR A 154 -9.11 -1.91 -4.53
N CYS A 155 -9.10 -1.48 -3.28
CA CYS A 155 -10.04 -1.89 -2.24
C CYS A 155 -11.31 -1.04 -2.38
N ALA A 156 -12.48 -1.70 -2.41
CA ALA A 156 -13.76 -1.05 -2.61
C ALA A 156 -14.77 -1.45 -1.54
N PHE A 157 -15.37 -0.45 -0.89
CA PHE A 157 -16.49 -0.68 0.03
C PHE A 157 -17.76 -0.58 -0.77
N ARG A 158 -18.43 -1.72 -0.94
CA ARG A 158 -19.65 -1.81 -1.78
C ARG A 158 -20.78 -2.48 -1.00
N LYS A 159 -21.97 -1.93 -1.16
CA LYS A 159 -23.20 -2.49 -0.58
C LYS A 159 -24.15 -2.87 -1.68
N LYS A 160 -24.53 -4.15 -1.74
CA LYS A 160 -25.57 -4.59 -2.64
C LYS A 160 -26.95 -4.19 -2.10
N PRO A 161 -27.94 -3.89 -2.99
CA PRO A 161 -29.27 -3.45 -2.55
C PRO A 161 -29.96 -4.43 -1.58
N GLU A 162 -29.71 -5.73 -1.73
CA GLU A 162 -30.29 -6.80 -0.93
C GLU A 162 -29.51 -7.13 0.36
N GLU A 163 -28.38 -6.47 0.60
CA GLU A 163 -27.51 -6.74 1.75
C GLU A 163 -27.64 -5.66 2.82
N GLU A 164 -27.58 -6.07 4.08
CA GLU A 164 -27.58 -5.15 5.22
C GLU A 164 -26.18 -4.58 5.50
N THR A 165 -25.13 -5.35 5.19
CA THR A 165 -23.74 -5.04 5.51
C THR A 165 -22.96 -4.58 4.29
N MET A 166 -21.97 -3.72 4.52
CA MET A 166 -20.97 -3.33 3.55
C MET A 166 -20.02 -4.49 3.29
N ARG A 167 -19.70 -4.75 2.02
CA ARG A 167 -18.62 -5.65 1.61
C ARG A 167 -17.37 -4.85 1.34
N ILE A 168 -16.24 -5.44 1.62
CA ILE A 168 -14.92 -4.89 1.32
C ILE A 168 -14.28 -5.82 0.32
N GLU A 169 -14.19 -5.35 -0.92
CA GLU A 169 -13.87 -6.16 -2.09
C GLU A 169 -12.61 -5.66 -2.77
N ILE A 170 -11.89 -6.59 -3.39
CA ILE A 170 -10.89 -6.23 -4.40
C ILE A 170 -11.60 -6.06 -5.73
N CYS A 171 -11.52 -4.86 -6.28
CA CYS A 171 -12.11 -4.52 -7.57
C CYS A 171 -11.06 -4.00 -8.54
N THR A 172 -11.38 -4.03 -9.83
CA THR A 172 -10.59 -3.43 -10.90
C THR A 172 -11.46 -2.50 -11.74
N ILE A 173 -10.81 -1.51 -12.37
CA ILE A 173 -11.46 -0.56 -13.28
C ILE A 173 -10.50 -0.22 -14.43
N PRO A 174 -10.99 -0.01 -15.66
CA PRO A 174 -10.15 0.51 -16.74
C PRO A 174 -9.50 1.86 -16.36
N SER A 175 -8.23 2.05 -16.68
CA SER A 175 -7.49 3.26 -16.30
C SER A 175 -7.96 4.55 -16.97
N ASP A 176 -8.74 4.41 -18.04
CA ASP A 176 -9.43 5.51 -18.71
C ASP A 176 -10.90 5.66 -18.31
N GLY A 177 -11.35 4.89 -17.31
CA GLY A 177 -12.71 4.85 -16.79
C GLY A 177 -13.56 3.80 -17.48
N GLY A 178 -14.64 3.37 -16.83
CA GLY A 178 -15.52 2.34 -17.34
C GLY A 178 -16.24 1.59 -16.22
N GLU A 179 -16.57 0.33 -16.48
CA GLU A 179 -17.29 -0.51 -15.54
C GLU A 179 -16.32 -1.14 -14.51
N GLU A 180 -16.68 -1.02 -13.24
CA GLU A 180 -16.00 -1.69 -12.13
C GLU A 180 -16.24 -3.20 -12.17
N THR A 181 -15.21 -3.99 -11.94
CA THR A 181 -15.30 -5.44 -11.79
C THR A 181 -14.75 -5.85 -10.42
N CYS A 182 -15.60 -6.38 -9.53
CA CYS A 182 -15.17 -6.92 -8.26
C CYS A 182 -14.78 -8.40 -8.38
N LEU A 183 -13.60 -8.74 -7.91
CA LEU A 183 -12.96 -10.05 -8.07
C LEU A 183 -13.12 -10.96 -6.85
N THR A 184 -13.46 -10.41 -5.68
CA THR A 184 -13.65 -11.17 -4.44
C THR A 184 -15.15 -11.40 -4.16
N ASP A 185 -15.43 -12.23 -3.18
CA ASP A 185 -16.77 -12.78 -2.90
C ASP A 185 -17.41 -12.19 -1.61
N GLY A 186 -16.89 -11.10 -1.08
CA GLY A 186 -17.33 -10.47 0.16
C GLY A 186 -16.93 -11.19 1.43
N LYS A 187 -16.11 -12.24 1.33
CA LYS A 187 -15.64 -12.97 2.50
C LYS A 187 -14.43 -12.27 3.11
N GLY A 188 -14.58 -11.85 4.38
CA GLY A 188 -13.55 -11.17 5.14
C GLY A 188 -13.38 -9.70 4.73
N TYR A 189 -12.42 -9.05 5.34
CA TYR A 189 -11.90 -7.74 4.96
C TYR A 189 -10.82 -7.97 3.90
N ASN A 190 -10.91 -7.34 2.74
CA ASN A 190 -9.96 -7.50 1.63
C ASN A 190 -9.35 -6.14 1.29
N ASP A 191 -8.01 -6.08 1.17
CA ASP A 191 -7.32 -4.82 0.96
C ASP A 191 -5.98 -5.02 0.23
N GLY A 192 -5.31 -3.92 -0.12
CA GLY A 192 -3.95 -3.88 -0.65
C GLY A 192 -3.74 -4.65 -1.95
N PRO A 193 -4.62 -4.55 -2.98
CA PRO A 193 -4.44 -5.31 -4.21
C PRO A 193 -3.33 -4.75 -5.09
N GLU A 194 -2.41 -5.61 -5.51
CA GLU A 194 -1.34 -5.29 -6.44
C GLU A 194 -1.19 -6.34 -7.52
N TYR A 195 -1.01 -5.91 -8.76
CA TYR A 195 -0.67 -6.81 -9.86
C TYR A 195 0.75 -7.31 -9.75
N SER A 196 0.97 -8.61 -10.03
CA SER A 196 2.31 -9.11 -10.29
C SER A 196 2.94 -8.45 -11.52
N PRO A 197 4.28 -8.31 -11.59
CA PRO A 197 4.94 -7.66 -12.74
C PRO A 197 4.66 -8.31 -14.09
N ASP A 198 4.32 -9.60 -14.12
CA ASP A 198 3.92 -10.32 -15.34
C ASP A 198 2.42 -10.20 -15.67
N GLY A 199 1.65 -9.52 -14.81
CA GLY A 199 0.22 -9.26 -14.97
C GLY A 199 -0.69 -10.48 -14.82
N LYS A 200 -0.17 -11.63 -14.38
CA LYS A 200 -0.97 -12.85 -14.29
C LYS A 200 -1.74 -12.98 -12.98
N HIS A 201 -1.24 -12.37 -11.92
CA HIS A 201 -1.82 -12.50 -10.58
C HIS A 201 -2.10 -11.11 -9.98
N ILE A 202 -3.03 -11.12 -9.03
CA ILE A 202 -3.27 -10.02 -8.09
C ILE A 202 -2.94 -10.54 -6.69
N TRP A 203 -2.03 -9.85 -6.00
CA TRP A 203 -1.71 -10.07 -4.60
C TRP A 203 -2.57 -9.14 -3.76
N PHE A 204 -3.03 -9.59 -2.62
CA PHE A 204 -3.84 -8.78 -1.71
C PHE A 204 -3.81 -9.36 -0.31
N ASN A 205 -4.34 -8.67 0.66
CA ASN A 205 -4.50 -9.19 2.01
C ASN A 205 -5.97 -9.40 2.36
N SER A 206 -6.25 -10.41 3.19
CA SER A 206 -7.60 -10.77 3.56
C SER A 206 -7.68 -11.45 4.93
N THR A 207 -8.74 -11.13 5.69
CA THR A 207 -9.06 -11.80 6.96
C THR A 207 -9.87 -13.08 6.78
N ARG A 208 -10.06 -13.58 5.56
CA ARG A 208 -10.91 -14.76 5.26
C ARG A 208 -10.50 -16.06 5.98
N SER A 209 -9.26 -16.15 6.45
CA SER A 209 -8.75 -17.26 7.27
C SER A 209 -8.72 -16.97 8.77
N GLY A 210 -9.22 -15.81 9.22
CA GLY A 210 -9.25 -15.37 10.61
C GLY A 210 -8.37 -14.17 10.86
N LEU A 211 -7.04 -14.31 10.88
CA LEU A 211 -6.10 -13.19 10.91
C LEU A 211 -5.92 -12.61 9.51
N MET A 212 -5.42 -11.39 9.44
CA MET A 212 -5.02 -10.78 8.17
C MET A 212 -3.82 -11.55 7.60
N GLN A 213 -3.97 -12.02 6.38
CA GLN A 213 -2.92 -12.77 5.68
C GLN A 213 -2.78 -12.27 4.25
N VAL A 214 -1.60 -12.46 3.67
CA VAL A 214 -1.34 -12.19 2.25
C VAL A 214 -1.89 -13.36 1.42
N TRP A 215 -2.62 -13.02 0.38
CA TRP A 215 -3.25 -13.91 -0.59
C TRP A 215 -2.84 -13.56 -2.01
N ARG A 216 -3.01 -14.49 -2.91
CA ARG A 216 -2.83 -14.32 -4.34
C ARG A 216 -3.97 -14.97 -5.10
N MET A 217 -4.43 -14.35 -6.16
CA MET A 217 -5.40 -14.88 -7.12
C MET A 217 -4.94 -14.63 -8.55
N ASN A 218 -5.49 -15.34 -9.51
CA ASN A 218 -5.34 -15.01 -10.92
C ASN A 218 -5.96 -13.63 -11.22
N ARG A 219 -5.55 -12.98 -12.31
CA ARG A 219 -6.08 -11.67 -12.74
C ARG A 219 -7.62 -11.65 -12.88
N ASP A 220 -8.24 -12.78 -13.17
CA ASP A 220 -9.70 -12.93 -13.28
C ASP A 220 -10.42 -13.25 -11.96
N GLY A 221 -9.72 -13.22 -10.83
CA GLY A 221 -10.24 -13.55 -9.49
C GLY A 221 -10.25 -15.05 -9.15
N SER A 222 -9.94 -15.92 -10.08
CA SER A 222 -9.86 -17.36 -9.84
C SER A 222 -8.55 -17.79 -9.16
N GLY A 223 -8.42 -19.04 -8.76
CA GLY A 223 -7.13 -19.60 -8.28
C GLY A 223 -6.64 -19.04 -6.95
N LEU A 224 -7.55 -18.67 -6.08
CA LEU A 224 -7.25 -18.06 -4.77
C LEU A 224 -6.32 -18.94 -3.92
N THR A 225 -5.22 -18.38 -3.47
CA THR A 225 -4.16 -19.07 -2.71
C THR A 225 -3.70 -18.23 -1.54
N GLN A 226 -3.65 -18.80 -0.34
CA GLN A 226 -3.08 -18.17 0.85
C GLN A 226 -1.54 -18.26 0.79
N MET A 227 -0.85 -17.14 0.95
CA MET A 227 0.60 -17.05 0.81
C MET A 227 1.31 -16.94 2.16
N THR A 228 0.68 -16.32 3.16
CA THR A 228 1.14 -16.30 4.55
C THR A 228 0.14 -17.00 5.46
N ASP A 229 0.64 -17.63 6.53
CA ASP A 229 -0.13 -18.45 7.47
C ASP A 229 0.39 -18.32 8.91
N PHE A 230 1.03 -17.20 9.22
CA PHE A 230 1.58 -16.93 10.55
C PHE A 230 0.50 -16.59 11.56
N ASP A 231 0.80 -16.80 12.82
CA ASP A 231 -0.03 -16.33 13.95
C ASP A 231 0.20 -14.83 14.22
N ALA A 232 0.04 -14.03 13.17
CA ALA A 232 0.23 -12.57 13.12
C ALA A 232 -0.64 -11.98 12.01
N ASN A 233 -0.80 -10.64 11.98
CA ASN A 233 -1.49 -9.93 10.92
C ASN A 233 -0.48 -9.47 9.86
N ASN A 234 -0.59 -10.01 8.63
CA ASN A 234 0.32 -9.73 7.52
C ASN A 234 -0.40 -8.90 6.45
N TRP A 235 0.17 -7.74 6.13
CA TRP A 235 -0.42 -6.73 5.27
C TRP A 235 0.49 -6.39 4.09
N PHE A 236 -0.09 -5.88 2.99
CA PHE A 236 0.59 -5.25 1.88
C PHE A 236 1.73 -6.09 1.27
N GLY A 237 1.34 -7.19 0.60
CA GLY A 237 2.29 -8.05 -0.10
C GLY A 237 2.72 -7.47 -1.44
N HIS A 238 3.92 -6.89 -1.52
CA HIS A 238 4.46 -6.22 -2.70
C HIS A 238 5.49 -7.09 -3.42
N VAL A 239 5.23 -7.35 -4.70
CA VAL A 239 6.12 -8.14 -5.55
C VAL A 239 7.27 -7.30 -6.07
N SER A 240 8.51 -7.84 -6.00
CA SER A 240 9.68 -7.19 -6.61
C SER A 240 9.53 -7.08 -8.14
N PRO A 241 10.07 -6.04 -8.80
CA PRO A 241 9.95 -5.85 -10.24
C PRO A 241 10.42 -7.03 -11.09
N ASP A 242 11.41 -7.81 -10.61
CA ASP A 242 11.89 -9.02 -11.28
C ASP A 242 10.99 -10.26 -11.04
N GLY A 243 9.94 -10.12 -10.24
CA GLY A 243 8.96 -11.17 -9.95
C GLY A 243 9.47 -12.31 -9.08
N LYS A 244 10.56 -12.14 -8.33
CA LYS A 244 11.14 -13.22 -7.54
C LYS A 244 10.74 -13.20 -6.08
N HIS A 245 10.59 -12.01 -5.50
CA HIS A 245 10.37 -11.84 -4.07
C HIS A 245 9.09 -11.06 -3.79
N VAL A 246 8.56 -11.26 -2.60
CA VAL A 246 7.41 -10.51 -2.07
C VAL A 246 7.78 -10.03 -0.67
N ILE A 247 7.69 -8.71 -0.45
CA ILE A 247 7.81 -8.12 0.88
C ILE A 247 6.42 -7.85 1.45
N TYR A 248 6.27 -7.93 2.77
CA TYR A 248 5.01 -7.66 3.47
C TYR A 248 5.25 -7.13 4.87
N LEU A 249 4.25 -6.42 5.41
CA LEU A 249 4.26 -5.84 6.74
C LEU A 249 3.60 -6.79 7.75
N THR A 250 4.20 -6.96 8.92
CA THR A 250 3.67 -7.84 9.98
C THR A 250 3.43 -7.08 11.27
N PHE A 251 2.18 -7.12 11.76
CA PHE A 251 1.79 -6.71 13.11
C PHE A 251 1.63 -7.95 13.99
N ALA A 252 2.08 -7.91 15.24
CA ALA A 252 1.94 -9.04 16.14
C ALA A 252 0.47 -9.34 16.47
N LYS A 253 0.16 -10.61 16.63
CA LYS A 253 -1.17 -11.05 17.05
C LYS A 253 -1.60 -10.41 18.36
N GLY A 254 -2.80 -9.87 18.37
CA GLY A 254 -3.45 -9.29 19.54
C GLY A 254 -2.97 -7.87 19.88
N GLU A 255 -2.16 -7.24 19.05
CA GLU A 255 -1.89 -5.81 19.13
C GLU A 255 -3.01 -4.99 18.50
N LEU A 256 -3.53 -5.48 17.37
CA LEU A 256 -4.65 -4.90 16.62
C LEU A 256 -5.67 -5.97 16.27
N GLU A 257 -6.91 -5.55 16.01
CA GLU A 257 -7.88 -6.42 15.36
C GLU A 257 -7.38 -6.79 13.95
N PRO A 258 -7.78 -7.94 13.41
CA PRO A 258 -7.25 -8.42 12.12
C PRO A 258 -7.46 -7.47 10.94
N ASN A 259 -8.45 -6.60 11.00
CA ASN A 259 -8.78 -5.61 9.97
C ASN A 259 -8.25 -4.20 10.27
N GLU A 260 -7.37 -4.07 11.25
CA GLU A 260 -6.75 -2.79 11.60
C GLU A 260 -5.25 -2.80 11.21
N HIS A 261 -4.78 -1.66 10.72
CA HIS A 261 -3.38 -1.36 10.45
C HIS A 261 -3.13 0.11 10.82
N LEU A 262 -2.53 0.34 11.96
CA LEU A 262 -2.29 1.68 12.46
C LEU A 262 -0.86 2.15 12.18
N PRO A 263 -0.63 3.47 12.02
CA PRO A 263 0.70 4.05 12.00
C PRO A 263 1.31 4.07 13.41
N ASN A 264 2.60 4.39 13.49
CA ASN A 264 3.33 4.58 14.75
C ASN A 264 3.32 3.34 15.65
N MET A 265 3.58 2.18 15.05
CA MET A 265 3.70 0.91 15.75
C MET A 265 5.03 0.23 15.43
N TYR A 266 5.49 -0.62 16.36
CA TYR A 266 6.58 -1.54 16.05
C TYR A 266 6.03 -2.67 15.17
N VAL A 267 6.62 -2.82 14.01
CA VAL A 267 6.25 -3.81 13.00
C VAL A 267 7.50 -4.48 12.46
N SER A 268 7.31 -5.58 11.75
CA SER A 268 8.39 -6.25 11.03
C SER A 268 8.08 -6.27 9.54
N LEU A 269 9.11 -6.16 8.71
CA LEU A 269 9.03 -6.53 7.31
C LEU A 269 9.43 -7.98 7.15
N GLY A 270 8.53 -8.75 6.56
CA GLY A 270 8.78 -10.11 6.11
C GLY A 270 9.06 -10.14 4.61
N MET A 271 9.85 -11.10 4.15
CA MET A 271 10.07 -11.38 2.74
C MET A 271 9.91 -12.87 2.47
N MET A 272 9.37 -13.21 1.32
CA MET A 272 9.26 -14.58 0.82
C MET A 272 9.56 -14.63 -0.68
N ASP A 273 9.79 -15.82 -1.20
CA ASP A 273 9.83 -16.04 -2.64
C ASP A 273 8.42 -15.90 -3.24
N TYR A 274 8.34 -15.64 -4.54
CA TYR A 274 7.07 -15.45 -5.25
C TYR A 274 6.10 -16.64 -5.12
N ASP A 275 6.60 -17.85 -4.91
CA ASP A 275 5.80 -19.05 -4.69
C ASP A 275 5.37 -19.24 -3.22
N GLY A 276 5.73 -18.32 -2.34
CA GLY A 276 5.41 -18.36 -0.91
C GLY A 276 6.39 -19.15 -0.05
N GLN A 277 7.50 -19.62 -0.62
CA GLN A 277 8.57 -20.32 0.11
C GLN A 277 9.57 -19.34 0.73
N ASN A 278 10.51 -19.88 1.53
CA ASN A 278 11.65 -19.15 2.10
C ASN A 278 11.28 -17.87 2.86
N LYS A 279 10.16 -17.93 3.60
CA LYS A 279 9.68 -16.82 4.43
C LYS A 279 10.72 -16.46 5.50
N LYS A 280 11.10 -15.19 5.57
CA LYS A 280 12.03 -14.67 6.57
C LYS A 280 11.69 -13.24 6.98
N LYS A 281 12.03 -12.88 8.20
CA LYS A 281 12.04 -11.48 8.63
C LYS A 281 13.28 -10.79 8.05
N VAL A 282 13.13 -9.57 7.54
CA VAL A 282 14.22 -8.79 6.95
C VAL A 282 14.53 -7.52 7.75
N LEU A 283 13.51 -6.92 8.41
CA LEU A 283 13.70 -5.69 9.17
C LEU A 283 12.66 -5.59 10.30
N ASP A 284 13.05 -4.97 11.41
CA ASP A 284 12.15 -4.47 12.45
C ASP A 284 12.19 -2.95 12.44
N LEU A 285 11.04 -2.30 12.44
CA LEU A 285 10.96 -0.84 12.38
C LEU A 285 9.82 -0.29 13.25
N PHE A 286 9.93 0.98 13.60
CA PHE A 286 8.84 1.76 14.13
C PHE A 286 8.19 2.54 12.96
N GLY A 287 6.94 2.18 12.60
CA GLY A 287 6.25 2.73 11.44
C GLY A 287 4.80 2.28 11.41
N GLY A 288 4.52 1.11 10.84
CA GLY A 288 3.15 0.60 10.66
C GLY A 288 2.54 1.03 9.34
N GLN A 289 1.25 1.38 9.33
CA GLN A 289 0.59 1.93 8.15
C GLN A 289 1.37 3.15 7.63
N GLY A 290 1.54 3.24 6.32
CA GLY A 290 2.32 4.28 5.65
C GLY A 290 3.76 3.89 5.38
N SER A 291 4.32 2.86 6.03
CA SER A 291 5.69 2.40 5.74
C SER A 291 5.81 1.79 4.34
N ILE A 292 4.97 0.80 4.02
CA ILE A 292 4.91 0.15 2.70
C ILE A 292 3.46 -0.03 2.22
N ASN A 293 2.63 0.99 2.33
CA ASN A 293 1.22 0.91 1.93
C ASN A 293 1.02 0.67 0.44
N VAL A 294 1.96 1.16 -0.36
CA VAL A 294 2.08 0.93 -1.80
C VAL A 294 3.43 0.30 -2.09
N ASN A 295 3.63 -0.20 -3.32
CA ASN A 295 4.87 -0.86 -3.68
C ASN A 295 6.08 0.08 -3.57
N SER A 296 6.98 -0.24 -2.66
CA SER A 296 8.19 0.53 -2.38
C SER A 296 9.48 -0.13 -2.88
N TRP A 297 9.38 -1.13 -3.75
CA TRP A 297 10.54 -1.71 -4.42
C TRP A 297 11.16 -0.73 -5.43
N ALA A 298 12.47 -0.57 -5.37
CA ALA A 298 13.23 0.10 -6.42
C ALA A 298 13.23 -0.72 -7.72
N PRO A 299 13.40 -0.07 -8.89
CA PRO A 299 13.43 -0.77 -10.17
C PRO A 299 14.53 -1.85 -10.29
N ASP A 300 15.56 -1.77 -9.45
CA ASP A 300 16.65 -2.76 -9.38
C ASP A 300 16.26 -4.08 -8.70
N SER A 301 15.06 -4.19 -8.13
CA SER A 301 14.58 -5.36 -7.39
C SER A 301 15.44 -5.74 -6.19
N ARG A 302 16.21 -4.80 -5.67
CA ARG A 302 17.16 -5.00 -4.57
C ARG A 302 16.94 -4.07 -3.41
N ARG A 303 16.52 -2.83 -3.67
CA ARG A 303 16.24 -1.85 -2.63
C ARG A 303 14.74 -1.66 -2.43
N ILE A 304 14.37 -1.40 -1.18
CA ILE A 304 13.04 -0.93 -0.78
C ILE A 304 13.18 0.41 -0.04
N ALA A 305 12.16 1.22 -0.09
CA ALA A 305 12.10 2.48 0.64
C ALA A 305 11.05 2.45 1.73
#